data_681e4a4011c1162577bc22a138053cd6
#
_entry.id   681e4a4011c1162577bc22a138053cd6
#
_cell.length_a   1.000
_cell.length_b   1.000
_cell.length_c   1.000
_cell.angle_alpha   90.00
_cell.angle_beta   90.00
_cell.angle_gamma   90.00
#
_symmetry.space_group_name_H-M   'P 1'
#
loop_
_entity.id
_entity.type
_entity.pdbx_description
1 polymer ?
#
loop_
_entity_poly.entity_id
_entity_poly.type
_entity_poly.pdbx_seq_one_letter_code
_entity_poly.pdbx_strand_id
1 'polypeptide(L)'
;MTTDNTHSTQAEQPQALQTPLHHQHLAMGAKMVDFGQWRLPVNYTSQVAEHHAVRNDAGMFDVSHMTVSDITGPDTIAFLSVLLANDIHKITAQPGKALYTCMLNDNGGIIDDLIVYHLNHEHCRLVTNAATNIKDMAWINHQASRFDTVVCERPELALIAVQGPNAIKKAQQALPETAQTITKLKRFQGAFSDDIFIGRTGYTGEDGIEIILPATQAAHAWEALACAGVQPCGLGARDTLRLEAGMALYGSDLDEQHTPFDCGLGWSVSLSDTRDFIGKDALQKPADYRMIGLQLDGKGVLRGHQRIIVNNESVGEITSGTFSPSLECSIALARVHSSCTLAVDDNVHVEIRQRQIPAHVVKYPFWRAKK
;
A
#
# COMPACT_ATOMS: atom_id res chain seq x y z
N MET A 1 58.28 -21.49 12.38
CA MET A 1 56.88 -21.90 12.22
C MET A 1 56.04 -20.82 12.84
N THR A 2 55.62 -19.86 12.03
CA THR A 2 54.75 -18.75 12.40
C THR A 2 53.36 -19.07 11.91
N THR A 3 52.45 -19.31 12.84
CA THR A 3 51.01 -19.56 12.54
C THR A 3 50.35 -18.21 12.37
N ASP A 4 50.03 -17.88 11.14
CA ASP A 4 49.16 -16.74 10.77
C ASP A 4 47.70 -17.09 11.15
N ASN A 5 47.16 -16.39 12.15
CA ASN A 5 45.79 -16.50 12.59
C ASN A 5 44.99 -15.37 11.90
N THR A 6 44.51 -15.62 10.67
CA THR A 6 43.57 -14.71 10.00
C THR A 6 42.18 -14.86 10.63
N HIS A 7 41.86 -13.97 11.58
CA HIS A 7 40.50 -13.76 12.02
C HIS A 7 39.72 -13.11 10.87
N SER A 8 38.89 -13.91 10.19
CA SER A 8 37.85 -13.39 9.30
C SER A 8 36.76 -12.72 10.18
N THR A 9 36.79 -11.40 10.24
CA THR A 9 35.65 -10.60 10.74
C THR A 9 34.49 -10.82 9.80
N GLN A 10 33.54 -11.68 10.19
CA GLN A 10 32.22 -11.70 9.59
C GLN A 10 31.61 -10.32 9.86
N ALA A 11 31.32 -9.56 8.80
CA ALA A 11 30.53 -8.34 8.89
C ALA A 11 29.17 -8.72 9.48
N GLU A 12 28.82 -8.21 10.64
CA GLU A 12 27.50 -8.36 11.23
C GLU A 12 26.49 -7.78 10.24
N GLN A 13 25.56 -8.61 9.79
CA GLN A 13 24.43 -8.11 8.98
C GLN A 13 23.65 -7.15 9.86
N PRO A 14 23.26 -5.96 9.35
CA PRO A 14 22.50 -5.01 10.11
C PRO A 14 21.20 -5.67 10.62
N GLN A 15 20.98 -5.58 11.94
CA GLN A 15 19.80 -6.12 12.57
C GLN A 15 18.54 -5.47 11.97
N ALA A 16 17.56 -6.28 11.55
CA ALA A 16 16.32 -5.78 10.99
C ALA A 16 15.58 -4.87 11.99
N LEU A 17 15.02 -3.77 11.48
CA LEU A 17 14.23 -2.83 12.26
C LEU A 17 12.99 -3.52 12.84
N GLN A 18 12.56 -3.07 14.01
CA GLN A 18 11.40 -3.60 14.72
C GLN A 18 10.37 -2.49 14.91
N THR A 19 9.10 -2.83 14.72
CA THR A 19 7.99 -1.93 15.05
C THR A 19 7.78 -1.85 16.55
N PRO A 20 7.06 -0.84 17.05
CA PRO A 20 6.65 -0.77 18.46
C PRO A 20 5.85 -1.99 18.95
N LEU A 21 5.25 -2.76 18.02
CA LEU A 21 4.43 -3.95 18.31
C LEU A 21 5.19 -5.27 18.24
N HIS A 22 6.50 -5.25 18.02
CA HIS A 22 7.30 -6.46 17.83
C HIS A 22 7.12 -7.49 18.97
N HIS A 23 7.11 -7.04 20.22
CA HIS A 23 6.92 -7.92 21.37
C HIS A 23 5.52 -8.52 21.46
N GLN A 24 4.49 -7.76 21.08
CA GLN A 24 3.10 -8.24 20.99
C GLN A 24 2.96 -9.32 19.92
N HIS A 25 3.63 -9.17 18.80
CA HIS A 25 3.64 -10.21 17.75
C HIS A 25 4.22 -11.52 18.25
N LEU A 26 5.40 -11.46 18.91
CA LEU A 26 6.03 -12.65 19.48
C LEU A 26 5.16 -13.29 20.57
N ALA A 27 4.59 -12.49 21.47
CA ALA A 27 3.71 -12.98 22.54
C ALA A 27 2.44 -13.67 22.01
N MET A 28 1.93 -13.24 20.85
CA MET A 28 0.79 -13.84 20.16
C MET A 28 1.18 -15.00 19.22
N GLY A 29 2.44 -15.44 19.22
CA GLY A 29 2.92 -16.58 18.45
C GLY A 29 3.07 -16.31 16.95
N ALA A 30 3.28 -15.07 16.55
CA ALA A 30 3.47 -14.71 15.17
C ALA A 30 4.72 -15.34 14.55
N LYS A 31 4.60 -15.83 13.32
CA LYS A 31 5.76 -16.22 12.51
C LYS A 31 6.35 -14.95 11.90
N MET A 32 7.52 -14.55 12.41
CA MET A 32 8.21 -13.34 11.95
C MET A 32 9.09 -13.62 10.74
N VAL A 33 9.13 -12.69 9.80
CA VAL A 33 9.98 -12.71 8.59
C VAL A 33 10.65 -11.35 8.38
N ASP A 34 11.73 -11.35 7.64
CA ASP A 34 12.34 -10.13 7.15
C ASP A 34 11.55 -9.63 5.92
N PHE A 35 11.15 -8.36 5.97
CA PHE A 35 10.40 -7.67 4.93
C PHE A 35 11.09 -6.33 4.66
N GLY A 36 11.93 -6.28 3.62
CA GLY A 36 12.85 -5.18 3.42
C GLY A 36 13.79 -5.02 4.62
N GLN A 37 13.77 -3.86 5.23
CA GLN A 37 14.59 -3.55 6.42
C GLN A 37 13.90 -3.92 7.74
N TRP A 38 12.65 -4.43 7.71
CA TRP A 38 11.82 -4.64 8.89
C TRP A 38 11.62 -6.12 9.22
N ARG A 39 11.43 -6.41 10.51
CA ARG A 39 11.04 -7.73 11.04
C ARG A 39 9.55 -7.72 11.34
N LEU A 40 8.72 -8.36 10.48
CA LEU A 40 7.26 -8.28 10.54
C LEU A 40 6.60 -9.67 10.61
N PRO A 41 5.35 -9.77 11.12
CA PRO A 41 4.61 -11.02 11.13
C PRO A 41 4.12 -11.39 9.71
N VAL A 42 4.47 -12.58 9.21
CA VAL A 42 3.89 -13.10 7.98
C VAL A 42 2.51 -13.72 8.23
N ASN A 43 2.31 -14.34 9.37
CA ASN A 43 1.02 -14.82 9.90
C ASN A 43 1.13 -15.12 11.40
N TYR A 44 -0.02 -15.28 12.06
CA TYR A 44 -0.16 -15.77 13.46
C TYR A 44 -0.71 -17.19 13.49
N THR A 45 -1.61 -17.51 12.58
CA THR A 45 -2.20 -18.84 12.41
C THR A 45 -1.95 -19.35 10.99
N SER A 46 -2.80 -18.98 10.05
CA SER A 46 -2.58 -19.23 8.64
C SER A 46 -3.05 -18.05 7.79
N GLN A 47 -2.33 -17.78 6.72
CA GLN A 47 -2.68 -16.73 5.75
C GLN A 47 -4.15 -16.80 5.31
N VAL A 48 -4.66 -18.00 5.04
CA VAL A 48 -6.04 -18.21 4.58
C VAL A 48 -7.06 -17.93 5.68
N ALA A 49 -6.81 -18.39 6.91
CA ALA A 49 -7.72 -18.14 8.03
C ALA A 49 -7.78 -16.64 8.37
N GLU A 50 -6.64 -15.96 8.38
CA GLU A 50 -6.54 -14.52 8.62
C GLU A 50 -7.22 -13.72 7.50
N HIS A 51 -7.04 -14.11 6.24
CA HIS A 51 -7.75 -13.53 5.11
C HIS A 51 -9.28 -13.60 5.31
N HIS A 52 -9.79 -14.79 5.65
CA HIS A 52 -11.23 -14.96 5.89
C HIS A 52 -11.73 -14.24 7.13
N ALA A 53 -10.90 -14.08 8.17
CA ALA A 53 -11.26 -13.27 9.34
C ALA A 53 -11.52 -11.80 8.94
N VAL A 54 -10.69 -11.24 8.07
CA VAL A 54 -10.91 -9.89 7.51
C VAL A 54 -12.18 -9.82 6.66
N ARG A 55 -12.40 -10.81 5.78
CA ARG A 55 -13.56 -10.82 4.88
C ARG A 55 -14.90 -11.00 5.61
N ASN A 56 -14.90 -11.77 6.69
CA ASN A 56 -16.15 -12.18 7.37
C ASN A 56 -16.42 -11.40 8.67
N ASP A 57 -15.39 -10.76 9.26
CA ASP A 57 -15.51 -10.11 10.56
C ASP A 57 -14.61 -8.88 10.65
N ALA A 58 -13.46 -8.98 11.31
CA ALA A 58 -12.47 -7.92 11.43
C ALA A 58 -11.07 -8.48 11.66
N GLY A 59 -10.10 -7.94 10.94
CA GLY A 59 -8.68 -8.19 11.16
C GLY A 59 -7.89 -6.90 11.38
N MET A 60 -6.77 -7.00 12.10
CA MET A 60 -5.86 -5.90 12.32
C MET A 60 -4.45 -6.23 11.83
N PHE A 61 -3.77 -5.21 11.32
CA PHE A 61 -2.42 -5.30 10.78
C PHE A 61 -1.53 -4.25 11.43
N ASP A 62 -0.35 -4.66 11.84
CA ASP A 62 0.70 -3.70 12.16
C ASP A 62 1.32 -3.19 10.85
N VAL A 63 1.12 -1.92 10.59
CA VAL A 63 1.67 -1.21 9.44
C VAL A 63 2.54 -0.03 9.87
N SER A 64 3.08 -0.10 11.11
CA SER A 64 3.95 0.92 11.70
C SER A 64 5.31 1.06 10.99
N HIS A 65 5.63 0.16 10.07
CA HIS A 65 6.77 0.29 9.18
C HIS A 65 6.57 1.35 8.08
N MET A 66 5.32 1.75 7.80
CA MET A 66 5.04 2.84 6.85
C MET A 66 5.47 4.20 7.45
N THR A 67 5.85 5.12 6.57
CA THR A 67 6.31 6.43 6.99
C THR A 67 5.15 7.40 7.10
N VAL A 68 5.03 8.03 8.27
CA VAL A 68 4.13 9.16 8.49
C VAL A 68 4.96 10.45 8.47
N SER A 69 4.55 11.43 7.67
CA SER A 69 5.20 12.74 7.61
C SER A 69 4.16 13.86 7.67
N ASP A 70 4.47 14.89 8.43
CA ASP A 70 3.68 16.12 8.46
C ASP A 70 4.38 17.21 7.64
N ILE A 71 3.65 17.82 6.73
CA ILE A 71 4.08 18.97 5.93
C ILE A 71 3.37 20.19 6.50
N THR A 72 4.15 21.17 6.97
CA THR A 72 3.61 22.36 7.63
C THR A 72 4.23 23.63 7.06
N GLY A 73 3.49 24.74 7.08
CA GLY A 73 3.93 26.05 6.63
C GLY A 73 2.97 26.70 5.63
N PRO A 74 3.15 28.00 5.35
CA PRO A 74 2.24 28.77 4.50
C PRO A 74 2.17 28.25 3.05
N ASP A 75 3.25 27.64 2.54
CA ASP A 75 3.31 27.13 1.17
C ASP A 75 2.95 25.63 1.05
N THR A 76 2.41 25.00 2.11
CA THR A 76 2.09 23.56 2.12
C THR A 76 1.25 23.13 0.91
N ILE A 77 0.18 23.84 0.58
CA ILE A 77 -0.68 23.48 -0.56
C ILE A 77 0.01 23.74 -1.90
N ALA A 78 0.75 24.84 -2.02
CA ALA A 78 1.50 25.16 -3.24
C ALA A 78 2.58 24.11 -3.51
N PHE A 79 3.32 23.71 -2.47
CA PHE A 79 4.30 22.63 -2.54
C PHE A 79 3.68 21.31 -2.98
N LEU A 80 2.62 20.86 -2.30
CA LEU A 80 1.96 19.59 -2.61
C LEU A 80 1.28 19.61 -3.99
N SER A 81 0.86 20.77 -4.48
CA SER A 81 0.34 20.93 -5.84
C SER A 81 1.40 20.62 -6.90
N VAL A 82 2.68 20.88 -6.63
CA VAL A 82 3.81 20.59 -7.52
C VAL A 82 4.32 19.16 -7.33
N LEU A 83 4.35 18.67 -6.09
CA LEU A 83 4.90 17.33 -5.77
C LEU A 83 4.02 16.18 -6.24
N LEU A 84 2.68 16.33 -6.16
CA LEU A 84 1.73 15.23 -6.33
C LEU A 84 1.14 15.19 -7.73
N ALA A 85 1.02 14.01 -8.32
CA ALA A 85 0.39 13.81 -9.62
C ALA A 85 -1.12 14.09 -9.60
N ASN A 86 -1.80 13.81 -8.49
CA ASN A 86 -3.21 14.19 -8.30
C ASN A 86 -3.33 15.63 -7.77
N ASP A 87 -4.46 16.25 -7.99
CA ASP A 87 -4.69 17.63 -7.59
C ASP A 87 -5.12 17.72 -6.12
N ILE A 88 -4.23 18.27 -5.27
CA ILE A 88 -4.47 18.48 -3.84
C ILE A 88 -5.68 19.40 -3.59
N HIS A 89 -5.98 20.33 -4.50
CA HIS A 89 -7.12 21.24 -4.35
C HIS A 89 -8.47 20.55 -4.32
N LYS A 90 -8.56 19.29 -4.81
CA LYS A 90 -9.79 18.46 -4.69
C LYS A 90 -10.21 18.21 -3.24
N ILE A 91 -9.29 18.37 -2.29
CA ILE A 91 -9.53 18.05 -0.88
C ILE A 91 -9.41 19.25 0.06
N THR A 92 -8.92 20.40 -0.40
CA THR A 92 -8.66 21.58 0.48
C THR A 92 -9.93 22.24 1.03
N ALA A 93 -11.09 22.01 0.41
CA ALA A 93 -12.36 22.56 0.92
C ALA A 93 -12.88 21.87 2.19
N GLN A 94 -12.33 20.72 2.56
CA GLN A 94 -12.81 19.92 3.70
C GLN A 94 -11.64 19.43 4.54
N PRO A 95 -11.43 19.96 5.75
CA PRO A 95 -10.44 19.41 6.68
C PRO A 95 -10.67 17.90 6.93
N GLY A 96 -9.57 17.17 7.02
CA GLY A 96 -9.58 15.72 7.20
C GLY A 96 -9.79 14.90 5.93
N LYS A 97 -10.13 15.52 4.78
CA LYS A 97 -10.28 14.75 3.54
C LYS A 97 -8.93 14.20 3.06
N ALA A 98 -8.95 12.95 2.58
CA ALA A 98 -7.78 12.26 2.07
C ALA A 98 -7.80 12.14 0.54
N LEU A 99 -6.61 12.03 -0.05
CA LEU A 99 -6.39 11.83 -1.48
C LEU A 99 -5.31 10.76 -1.67
N TYR A 100 -5.60 9.78 -2.51
CA TYR A 100 -4.58 8.85 -3.02
C TYR A 100 -3.94 9.46 -4.27
N THR A 101 -2.63 9.37 -4.36
CA THR A 101 -1.84 9.96 -5.45
C THR A 101 -0.52 9.25 -5.63
N CYS A 102 0.11 9.46 -6.79
CA CYS A 102 1.50 9.12 -7.03
C CYS A 102 2.39 10.35 -6.84
N MET A 103 3.61 10.12 -6.39
CA MET A 103 4.75 11.04 -6.45
C MET A 103 5.66 10.57 -7.57
N LEU A 104 6.00 11.48 -8.50
CA LEU A 104 6.69 11.14 -9.75
C LEU A 104 8.09 11.73 -9.82
N ASN A 105 8.94 11.08 -10.62
CA ASN A 105 10.20 11.68 -11.10
C ASN A 105 9.93 12.53 -12.37
N ASP A 106 10.95 13.25 -12.83
CA ASP A 106 10.83 14.12 -14.01
C ASP A 106 10.46 13.38 -15.30
N ASN A 107 10.72 12.07 -15.37
CA ASN A 107 10.37 11.22 -16.52
C ASN A 107 8.96 10.60 -16.40
N GLY A 108 8.19 10.95 -15.37
CA GLY A 108 6.84 10.44 -15.13
C GLY A 108 6.78 9.07 -14.45
N GLY A 109 7.93 8.48 -14.11
CA GLY A 109 8.00 7.23 -13.35
C GLY A 109 7.59 7.42 -11.88
N ILE A 110 7.02 6.39 -11.29
CA ILE A 110 6.45 6.46 -9.94
C ILE A 110 7.54 6.27 -8.90
N ILE A 111 7.87 7.35 -8.16
CA ILE A 111 8.77 7.28 -7.00
C ILE A 111 8.09 6.54 -5.87
N ASP A 112 6.83 6.90 -5.57
CA ASP A 112 5.98 6.21 -4.60
C ASP A 112 4.50 6.51 -4.85
N ASP A 113 3.62 5.66 -4.27
CA ASP A 113 2.19 5.90 -4.15
C ASP A 113 1.85 6.15 -2.67
N LEU A 114 1.01 7.13 -2.41
CA LEU A 114 0.79 7.62 -1.06
C LEU A 114 -0.64 8.13 -0.82
N ILE A 115 -0.97 8.25 0.45
CA ILE A 115 -2.17 8.96 0.89
C ILE A 115 -1.76 10.28 1.54
N VAL A 116 -2.41 11.37 1.14
CA VAL A 116 -2.30 12.67 1.79
C VAL A 116 -3.62 13.05 2.45
N TYR A 117 -3.57 13.48 3.71
CA TYR A 117 -4.69 14.03 4.46
C TYR A 117 -4.53 15.55 4.58
N HIS A 118 -5.52 16.29 4.13
CA HIS A 118 -5.58 17.74 4.31
C HIS A 118 -6.14 18.06 5.70
N LEU A 119 -5.32 18.53 6.62
CA LEU A 119 -5.74 18.90 7.98
C LEU A 119 -6.20 20.36 8.04
N ASN A 120 -5.43 21.25 7.43
CA ASN A 120 -5.76 22.65 7.14
C ASN A 120 -4.83 23.18 6.04
N HIS A 121 -4.93 24.46 5.67
CA HIS A 121 -4.15 25.03 4.57
C HIS A 121 -2.63 25.04 4.81
N GLU A 122 -2.20 25.04 6.07
CA GLU A 122 -0.79 25.03 6.46
C GLU A 122 -0.34 23.70 7.05
N HIS A 123 -1.18 22.65 6.97
CA HIS A 123 -0.83 21.34 7.51
C HIS A 123 -1.49 20.20 6.73
N CYS A 124 -0.66 19.34 6.13
CA CYS A 124 -1.05 18.07 5.55
C CYS A 124 -0.23 16.94 6.16
N ARG A 125 -0.85 15.74 6.28
CA ARG A 125 -0.17 14.52 6.70
C ARG A 125 -0.06 13.57 5.52
N LEU A 126 1.13 13.03 5.28
CA LEU A 126 1.40 12.02 4.26
C LEU A 126 1.65 10.67 4.94
N VAL A 127 1.20 9.60 4.27
CA VAL A 127 1.55 8.22 4.61
C VAL A 127 2.12 7.56 3.36
N THR A 128 3.41 7.22 3.39
CA THR A 128 4.19 6.65 2.27
C THR A 128 4.64 5.23 2.58
N ASN A 129 5.09 4.50 1.55
CA ASN A 129 5.55 3.12 1.70
C ASN A 129 6.88 3.01 2.46
N ALA A 130 7.05 1.93 3.21
CA ALA A 130 8.24 1.70 4.03
C ALA A 130 9.49 1.42 3.21
N ALA A 131 9.36 0.69 2.10
CA ALA A 131 10.49 0.29 1.27
C ALA A 131 11.15 1.48 0.55
N THR A 132 10.42 2.57 0.40
CA THR A 132 10.81 3.78 -0.34
C THR A 132 11.23 4.93 0.58
N ASN A 133 11.09 4.79 1.90
CA ASN A 133 11.26 5.86 2.91
C ASN A 133 12.48 6.76 2.62
N ILE A 134 13.68 6.19 2.48
CA ILE A 134 14.92 6.98 2.31
C ILE A 134 14.86 7.85 1.06
N LYS A 135 14.44 7.28 -0.07
CA LYS A 135 14.37 8.02 -1.34
C LYS A 135 13.20 9.01 -1.34
N ASP A 136 12.07 8.64 -0.73
CA ASP A 136 10.90 9.52 -0.64
C ASP A 136 11.21 10.75 0.19
N MET A 137 11.78 10.55 1.38
CA MET A 137 12.17 11.67 2.25
C MET A 137 13.23 12.56 1.61
N ALA A 138 14.21 11.97 0.88
CA ALA A 138 15.20 12.74 0.13
C ALA A 138 14.53 13.57 -0.98
N TRP A 139 13.60 12.97 -1.74
CA TRP A 139 12.88 13.65 -2.81
C TRP A 139 11.96 14.76 -2.28
N ILE A 140 11.15 14.45 -1.27
CA ILE A 140 10.22 15.39 -0.64
C ILE A 140 10.99 16.60 -0.09
N ASN A 141 12.08 16.39 0.67
CA ASN A 141 12.89 17.46 1.21
C ASN A 141 13.58 18.31 0.13
N HIS A 142 14.09 17.65 -0.93
CA HIS A 142 14.69 18.36 -2.06
C HIS A 142 13.68 19.29 -2.73
N GLN A 143 12.48 18.81 -3.00
CA GLN A 143 11.45 19.61 -3.65
C GLN A 143 10.88 20.69 -2.72
N ALA A 144 10.74 20.40 -1.42
CA ALA A 144 10.26 21.35 -0.40
C ALA A 144 11.20 22.56 -0.21
N SER A 145 12.50 22.40 -0.51
CA SER A 145 13.50 23.47 -0.29
C SER A 145 13.21 24.78 -1.04
N ARG A 146 12.30 24.79 -1.99
CA ARG A 146 11.88 25.95 -2.79
C ARG A 146 10.62 26.64 -2.25
N PHE A 147 10.07 26.15 -1.15
CA PHE A 147 8.81 26.60 -0.57
C PHE A 147 8.99 26.93 0.91
N ASP A 148 8.16 27.82 1.43
CA ASP A 148 8.10 28.08 2.87
C ASP A 148 7.29 26.97 3.57
N THR A 149 7.89 25.77 3.64
CA THR A 149 7.33 24.57 4.27
C THR A 149 8.38 23.84 5.08
N VAL A 150 7.91 23.10 6.10
CA VAL A 150 8.71 22.20 6.92
C VAL A 150 8.18 20.77 6.70
N VAL A 151 9.08 19.87 6.37
CA VAL A 151 8.82 18.42 6.27
C VAL A 151 9.30 17.77 7.56
N CYS A 152 8.39 17.12 8.28
CA CYS A 152 8.68 16.47 9.56
C CYS A 152 8.25 15.01 9.49
N GLU A 153 9.22 14.08 9.41
CA GLU A 153 8.97 12.67 9.62
C GLU A 153 8.57 12.40 11.08
N ARG A 154 7.65 11.48 11.30
CA ARG A 154 7.03 11.21 12.61
C ARG A 154 7.34 9.76 13.08
N PRO A 155 8.62 9.43 13.34
CA PRO A 155 9.05 8.09 13.74
C PRO A 155 8.53 7.66 15.12
N GLU A 156 8.04 8.60 15.92
CA GLU A 156 7.44 8.36 17.24
C GLU A 156 6.00 7.84 17.15
N LEU A 157 5.43 7.74 15.95
CA LEU A 157 4.08 7.23 15.72
C LEU A 157 4.10 5.77 15.29
N ALA A 158 3.08 5.02 15.73
CA ALA A 158 2.74 3.70 15.23
C ALA A 158 1.49 3.78 14.36
N LEU A 159 1.28 2.79 13.50
CA LEU A 159 0.13 2.71 12.61
C LEU A 159 -0.48 1.31 12.65
N ILE A 160 -1.77 1.22 13.04
CA ILE A 160 -2.54 -0.02 13.11
C ILE A 160 -3.72 0.09 12.14
N ALA A 161 -3.81 -0.83 11.18
CA ALA A 161 -4.97 -0.92 10.29
C ALA A 161 -5.98 -1.95 10.85
N VAL A 162 -7.26 -1.57 10.93
CA VAL A 162 -8.36 -2.45 11.35
C VAL A 162 -9.37 -2.52 10.20
N GLN A 163 -9.56 -3.69 9.61
CA GLN A 163 -10.26 -3.87 8.34
C GLN A 163 -11.28 -5.00 8.42
N GLY A 164 -12.43 -4.85 7.76
CA GLY A 164 -13.47 -5.87 7.67
C GLY A 164 -14.88 -5.33 7.96
N PRO A 165 -15.95 -6.10 7.72
CA PRO A 165 -17.33 -5.64 7.87
C PRO A 165 -17.68 -5.20 9.31
N ASN A 166 -17.02 -5.77 10.33
CA ASN A 166 -17.21 -5.39 11.74
C ASN A 166 -16.08 -4.52 12.30
N ALA A 167 -15.10 -4.11 11.50
CA ALA A 167 -13.91 -3.36 11.91
C ALA A 167 -14.27 -2.08 12.67
N ILE A 168 -15.16 -1.26 12.11
CA ILE A 168 -15.61 0.01 12.71
C ILE A 168 -16.22 -0.22 14.09
N LYS A 169 -17.15 -1.15 14.19
CA LYS A 169 -17.85 -1.46 15.46
C LYS A 169 -16.88 -1.96 16.53
N LYS A 170 -15.99 -2.87 16.18
CA LYS A 170 -15.02 -3.44 17.11
C LYS A 170 -13.96 -2.42 17.55
N ALA A 171 -13.50 -1.57 16.64
CA ALA A 171 -12.59 -0.49 16.97
C ALA A 171 -13.20 0.51 17.95
N GLN A 172 -14.48 0.89 17.77
CA GLN A 172 -15.22 1.74 18.70
C GLN A 172 -15.38 1.12 20.09
N GLN A 173 -15.51 -0.20 20.16
CA GLN A 173 -15.58 -0.94 21.45
C GLN A 173 -14.22 -1.02 22.14
N ALA A 174 -13.15 -1.22 21.36
CA ALA A 174 -11.79 -1.34 21.86
C ALA A 174 -11.22 -0.01 22.35
N LEU A 175 -11.54 1.07 21.66
CA LEU A 175 -11.00 2.41 21.88
C LEU A 175 -12.15 3.43 22.03
N PRO A 176 -12.90 3.39 23.14
CA PRO A 176 -14.11 4.18 23.33
C PRO A 176 -13.88 5.70 23.25
N GLU A 177 -12.69 6.19 23.58
CA GLU A 177 -12.29 7.58 23.45
C GLU A 177 -12.28 8.06 21.99
N THR A 178 -12.09 7.15 21.04
CA THR A 178 -12.08 7.45 19.61
C THR A 178 -13.45 7.25 18.94
N ALA A 179 -14.40 6.63 19.62
CA ALA A 179 -15.65 6.15 19.04
C ALA A 179 -16.47 7.26 18.35
N GLN A 180 -16.53 8.45 18.96
CA GLN A 180 -17.26 9.58 18.39
C GLN A 180 -16.61 10.07 17.10
N THR A 181 -15.28 10.12 17.05
CA THR A 181 -14.51 10.50 15.85
C THR A 181 -14.75 9.48 14.74
N ILE A 182 -14.59 8.19 15.03
CA ILE A 182 -14.81 7.10 14.07
C ILE A 182 -16.21 7.17 13.45
N THR A 183 -17.25 7.43 14.25
CA THR A 183 -18.65 7.53 13.78
C THR A 183 -18.85 8.62 12.73
N LYS A 184 -18.14 9.73 12.83
CA LYS A 184 -18.29 10.89 11.93
C LYS A 184 -17.52 10.74 10.62
N LEU A 185 -16.48 9.89 10.58
CA LEU A 185 -15.64 9.74 9.42
C LEU A 185 -16.36 9.05 8.26
N LYS A 186 -16.23 9.62 7.07
CA LYS A 186 -16.58 8.98 5.80
C LYS A 186 -15.32 8.37 5.17
N ARG A 187 -15.50 7.48 4.20
CA ARG A 187 -14.38 6.94 3.42
C ARG A 187 -13.51 8.06 2.86
N PHE A 188 -12.19 7.88 2.90
CA PHE A 188 -11.19 8.89 2.55
C PHE A 188 -11.32 10.18 3.38
N GLN A 189 -11.56 10.02 4.67
CA GLN A 189 -11.46 11.09 5.67
C GLN A 189 -10.66 10.62 6.88
N GLY A 190 -9.98 11.57 7.53
CA GLY A 190 -9.29 11.36 8.79
C GLY A 190 -9.53 12.52 9.73
N ALA A 191 -9.45 12.26 11.03
CA ALA A 191 -9.55 13.27 12.08
C ALA A 191 -8.78 12.85 13.32
N PHE A 192 -8.41 13.82 14.13
CA PHE A 192 -7.85 13.61 15.44
C PHE A 192 -8.93 13.30 16.48
N SER A 193 -8.61 12.42 17.40
CA SER A 193 -9.23 12.24 18.71
C SER A 193 -8.09 12.39 19.71
N ASP A 194 -7.96 13.52 20.33
CA ASP A 194 -6.80 13.96 21.11
C ASP A 194 -5.49 13.80 20.29
N ASP A 195 -4.55 12.94 20.71
CA ASP A 195 -3.27 12.68 20.03
C ASP A 195 -3.32 11.49 19.03
N ILE A 196 -4.48 10.84 18.90
CA ILE A 196 -4.70 9.73 17.97
C ILE A 196 -5.32 10.28 16.69
N PHE A 197 -4.67 10.05 15.54
CA PHE A 197 -5.24 10.34 14.24
C PHE A 197 -5.86 9.08 13.64
N ILE A 198 -7.09 9.19 13.14
CA ILE A 198 -7.82 8.06 12.58
C ILE A 198 -8.19 8.39 11.15
N GLY A 199 -7.69 7.60 10.19
CA GLY A 199 -8.10 7.64 8.79
C GLY A 199 -9.12 6.54 8.48
N ARG A 200 -10.20 6.85 7.76
CA ARG A 200 -11.11 5.81 7.22
C ARG A 200 -10.63 5.41 5.82
N THR A 201 -9.52 4.73 5.82
CA THR A 201 -8.77 4.22 4.68
C THR A 201 -8.39 2.76 4.93
N GLY A 202 -7.73 2.12 3.97
CA GLY A 202 -7.27 0.75 4.10
C GLY A 202 -6.83 0.14 2.77
N TYR A 203 -6.30 -1.08 2.84
CA TYR A 203 -5.63 -1.77 1.75
C TYR A 203 -6.20 -3.18 1.50
N THR A 204 -7.50 -3.38 1.77
CA THR A 204 -8.13 -4.71 1.72
C THR A 204 -9.37 -4.79 0.82
N GLY A 205 -9.91 -3.63 0.42
CA GLY A 205 -11.19 -3.53 -0.25
C GLY A 205 -12.39 -3.56 0.69
N GLU A 206 -12.18 -3.93 1.97
CA GLU A 206 -13.18 -3.82 3.03
C GLU A 206 -13.34 -2.38 3.53
N ASP A 207 -14.34 -2.17 4.35
CA ASP A 207 -14.42 -0.97 5.19
C ASP A 207 -13.49 -1.13 6.40
N GLY A 208 -13.00 -0.01 6.93
CA GLY A 208 -12.09 -0.04 8.07
C GLY A 208 -11.47 1.30 8.36
N ILE A 209 -10.53 1.29 9.27
CA ILE A 209 -9.76 2.46 9.69
C ILE A 209 -8.28 2.14 9.80
N GLU A 210 -7.48 3.19 9.72
CA GLU A 210 -6.05 3.20 10.04
C GLU A 210 -5.84 4.17 11.20
N ILE A 211 -5.28 3.67 12.29
CA ILE A 211 -5.10 4.37 13.55
C ILE A 211 -3.62 4.74 13.64
N ILE A 212 -3.31 6.03 13.63
CA ILE A 212 -1.97 6.58 13.81
C ILE A 212 -1.92 7.17 15.21
N LEU A 213 -1.06 6.64 16.06
CA LEU A 213 -1.01 6.95 17.49
C LEU A 213 0.44 6.98 18.00
N PRO A 214 0.72 7.61 19.14
CA PRO A 214 2.03 7.53 19.77
C PRO A 214 2.47 6.07 19.97
N ALA A 215 3.69 5.74 19.60
CA ALA A 215 4.25 4.38 19.70
C ALA A 215 4.14 3.79 21.13
N THR A 216 4.17 4.65 22.14
CA THR A 216 3.98 4.26 23.54
C THR A 216 2.58 3.73 23.88
N GLN A 217 1.57 4.07 23.08
CA GLN A 217 0.18 3.64 23.22
C GLN A 217 -0.14 2.41 22.35
N ALA A 218 0.73 2.06 21.39
CA ALA A 218 0.45 1.05 20.37
C ALA A 218 0.15 -0.34 20.98
N ALA A 219 0.93 -0.78 21.97
CA ALA A 219 0.75 -2.07 22.63
C ALA A 219 -0.64 -2.18 23.28
N HIS A 220 -1.04 -1.13 24.03
CA HIS A 220 -2.36 -1.09 24.67
C HIS A 220 -3.51 -1.13 23.64
N ALA A 221 -3.41 -0.32 22.58
CA ALA A 221 -4.41 -0.29 21.50
C ALA A 221 -4.53 -1.66 20.80
N TRP A 222 -3.39 -2.31 20.52
CA TRP A 222 -3.35 -3.64 19.90
C TRP A 222 -4.02 -4.71 20.77
N GLU A 223 -3.72 -4.73 22.08
CA GLU A 223 -4.31 -5.66 23.05
C GLU A 223 -5.81 -5.40 23.22
N ALA A 224 -6.24 -4.14 23.31
CA ALA A 224 -7.66 -3.77 23.40
C ALA A 224 -8.45 -4.22 22.14
N LEU A 225 -7.88 -4.05 20.95
CA LEU A 225 -8.47 -4.53 19.70
C LEU A 225 -8.57 -6.06 19.68
N ALA A 226 -7.52 -6.78 20.11
CA ALA A 226 -7.54 -8.24 20.23
C ALA A 226 -8.62 -8.71 21.23
N CYS A 227 -8.74 -8.06 22.40
CA CYS A 227 -9.79 -8.34 23.39
C CYS A 227 -11.21 -8.08 22.85
N ALA A 228 -11.38 -7.12 21.94
CA ALA A 228 -12.65 -6.87 21.23
C ALA A 228 -12.92 -7.89 20.10
N GLY A 229 -12.05 -8.88 19.93
CA GLY A 229 -12.17 -9.95 18.95
C GLY A 229 -11.74 -9.56 17.53
N VAL A 230 -10.87 -8.54 17.39
CA VAL A 230 -10.22 -8.25 16.10
C VAL A 230 -9.06 -9.22 15.93
N GLN A 231 -9.05 -9.97 14.82
CA GLN A 231 -8.03 -11.00 14.56
C GLN A 231 -6.70 -10.35 14.15
N PRO A 232 -5.57 -10.62 14.84
CA PRO A 232 -4.26 -10.26 14.33
C PRO A 232 -3.97 -10.97 13.00
N CYS A 233 -3.53 -10.22 12.00
CA CYS A 233 -3.27 -10.68 10.64
C CYS A 233 -1.88 -10.23 10.19
N GLY A 234 -1.17 -11.10 9.46
CA GLY A 234 0.15 -10.82 8.94
C GLY A 234 0.19 -10.43 7.47
N LEU A 235 1.42 -10.22 6.97
CA LEU A 235 1.71 -9.81 5.59
C LEU A 235 1.10 -10.76 4.54
N GLY A 236 1.01 -12.07 4.85
CA GLY A 236 0.44 -13.04 3.92
C GLY A 236 -1.03 -12.76 3.62
N ALA A 237 -1.84 -12.50 4.66
CA ALA A 237 -3.24 -12.13 4.47
C ALA A 237 -3.37 -10.73 3.84
N ARG A 238 -2.53 -9.76 4.24
CA ARG A 238 -2.51 -8.41 3.63
C ARG A 238 -2.29 -8.48 2.12
N ASP A 239 -1.37 -9.31 1.64
CA ASP A 239 -1.06 -9.43 0.21
C ASP A 239 -2.22 -10.08 -0.58
N THR A 240 -2.83 -11.15 -0.08
CA THR A 240 -3.99 -11.75 -0.77
C THR A 240 -5.20 -10.81 -0.80
N LEU A 241 -5.46 -10.07 0.28
CA LEU A 241 -6.57 -9.12 0.39
C LEU A 241 -6.40 -7.93 -0.57
N ARG A 242 -5.21 -7.31 -0.61
CA ARG A 242 -4.94 -6.17 -1.48
C ARG A 242 -5.04 -6.55 -2.96
N LEU A 243 -4.52 -7.74 -3.33
CA LEU A 243 -4.57 -8.19 -4.71
C LEU A 243 -6.00 -8.49 -5.15
N GLU A 244 -6.81 -9.15 -4.31
CA GLU A 244 -8.25 -9.31 -4.58
C GLU A 244 -8.97 -7.98 -4.77
N ALA A 245 -8.59 -6.95 -3.99
CA ALA A 245 -9.10 -5.59 -4.13
C ALA A 245 -8.52 -4.84 -5.34
N GLY A 246 -7.60 -5.45 -6.11
CA GLY A 246 -6.96 -4.84 -7.27
C GLY A 246 -6.07 -3.64 -6.92
N MET A 247 -5.51 -3.63 -5.70
CA MET A 247 -4.62 -2.57 -5.22
C MET A 247 -3.17 -2.91 -5.55
N ALA A 248 -2.47 -1.94 -6.11
CA ALA A 248 -1.08 -2.09 -6.52
C ALA A 248 -0.13 -2.20 -5.32
N LEU A 249 1.02 -2.85 -5.52
CA LEU A 249 2.12 -2.94 -4.57
C LEU A 249 3.36 -2.29 -5.19
N TYR A 250 3.93 -1.30 -4.49
CA TYR A 250 5.18 -0.69 -4.92
C TYR A 250 6.33 -1.72 -4.94
N GLY A 251 7.17 -1.63 -5.96
CA GLY A 251 8.26 -2.58 -6.21
C GLY A 251 7.84 -3.84 -6.99
N SER A 252 6.54 -4.07 -7.16
CA SER A 252 6.00 -5.14 -8.01
C SER A 252 5.16 -4.59 -9.16
N ASP A 253 4.12 -3.82 -8.82
CA ASP A 253 3.18 -3.24 -9.79
C ASP A 253 3.58 -1.82 -10.19
N LEU A 254 4.32 -1.12 -9.34
CA LEU A 254 4.74 0.26 -9.47
C LEU A 254 6.26 0.37 -9.32
N ASP A 255 6.88 1.24 -10.11
CA ASP A 255 8.32 1.54 -10.06
C ASP A 255 8.64 2.88 -10.75
N GLU A 256 9.90 3.29 -10.70
CA GLU A 256 10.39 4.55 -11.27
C GLU A 256 10.55 4.54 -12.81
N GLN A 257 10.33 3.40 -13.46
CA GLN A 257 10.45 3.25 -14.93
C GLN A 257 9.09 3.33 -15.62
N HIS A 258 7.99 3.16 -14.88
CA HIS A 258 6.64 3.11 -15.41
C HIS A 258 5.80 4.28 -14.90
N THR A 259 4.98 4.82 -15.80
CA THR A 259 4.04 5.90 -15.48
C THR A 259 2.79 5.37 -14.76
N PRO A 260 2.01 6.22 -14.08
CA PRO A 260 0.70 5.82 -13.54
C PRO A 260 -0.25 5.25 -14.59
N PHE A 261 -0.13 5.66 -15.86
CA PHE A 261 -0.95 5.12 -16.95
C PHE A 261 -0.55 3.68 -17.27
N ASP A 262 0.75 3.38 -17.30
CA ASP A 262 1.26 2.01 -17.50
C ASP A 262 0.82 1.06 -16.39
N CYS A 263 0.62 1.60 -15.19
CA CYS A 263 0.29 0.85 -13.97
C CYS A 263 -1.21 0.84 -13.62
N GLY A 264 -2.09 1.35 -14.51
CA GLY A 264 -3.53 1.38 -14.27
C GLY A 264 -3.98 2.41 -13.22
N LEU A 265 -3.12 3.35 -12.85
CA LEU A 265 -3.38 4.40 -11.86
C LEU A 265 -3.70 5.76 -12.48
N GLY A 266 -4.03 5.83 -13.77
CA GLY A 266 -4.38 7.08 -14.45
C GLY A 266 -5.50 7.87 -13.76
N TRP A 267 -6.38 7.22 -13.01
CA TRP A 267 -7.42 7.86 -12.21
C TRP A 267 -6.87 8.67 -11.03
N SER A 268 -5.65 8.39 -10.57
CA SER A 268 -4.93 9.12 -9.50
C SER A 268 -4.10 10.28 -10.03
N VAL A 269 -4.16 10.56 -11.32
CA VAL A 269 -3.47 11.68 -11.98
C VAL A 269 -4.48 12.75 -12.37
N SER A 270 -4.12 14.01 -12.19
CA SER A 270 -4.93 15.13 -12.66
C SER A 270 -4.13 15.96 -13.67
N LEU A 271 -4.40 15.75 -14.95
CA LEU A 271 -3.79 16.49 -16.06
C LEU A 271 -4.53 17.81 -16.38
N SER A 272 -5.34 18.33 -15.46
CA SER A 272 -6.04 19.60 -15.68
C SER A 272 -5.07 20.75 -15.99
N ASP A 273 -5.51 21.67 -16.79
CA ASP A 273 -4.76 22.48 -17.73
C ASP A 273 -3.87 23.55 -17.13
N THR A 274 -4.20 24.02 -15.93
CA THR A 274 -3.53 25.16 -15.31
C THR A 274 -2.51 24.81 -14.24
N ARG A 275 -2.53 23.54 -13.79
CA ARG A 275 -1.62 23.07 -12.75
C ARG A 275 -0.39 22.43 -13.38
N ASP A 276 0.78 22.84 -12.92
CA ASP A 276 2.03 22.17 -13.24
C ASP A 276 2.47 21.28 -12.06
N PHE A 277 3.05 20.11 -12.36
CA PHE A 277 3.57 19.18 -11.38
C PHE A 277 4.70 18.35 -11.96
N ILE A 278 5.54 17.81 -11.10
CA ILE A 278 6.72 17.03 -11.51
C ILE A 278 6.31 15.82 -12.33
N GLY A 279 6.91 15.64 -13.50
CA GLY A 279 6.64 14.54 -14.41
C GLY A 279 5.44 14.74 -15.34
N LYS A 280 4.69 15.85 -15.26
CA LYS A 280 3.49 16.12 -16.09
C LYS A 280 3.75 16.00 -17.57
N ASP A 281 4.84 16.58 -18.07
CA ASP A 281 5.15 16.58 -19.50
C ASP A 281 5.38 15.18 -20.06
N ALA A 282 6.01 14.32 -19.27
CA ALA A 282 6.21 12.92 -19.65
C ALA A 282 4.89 12.14 -19.76
N LEU A 283 3.89 12.50 -18.96
CA LEU A 283 2.56 11.87 -18.96
C LEU A 283 1.67 12.28 -20.16
N GLN A 284 2.09 13.25 -20.97
CA GLN A 284 1.40 13.60 -22.22
C GLN A 284 1.64 12.60 -23.34
N LYS A 285 2.66 11.76 -23.21
CA LYS A 285 2.94 10.67 -24.16
C LYS A 285 1.97 9.50 -23.93
N PRO A 286 1.62 8.78 -25.00
CA PRO A 286 0.87 7.54 -24.86
C PRO A 286 1.62 6.55 -23.93
N ALA A 287 0.88 5.83 -23.10
CA ALA A 287 1.44 4.79 -22.27
C ALA A 287 1.98 3.62 -23.13
N ASP A 288 3.15 3.13 -22.77
CA ASP A 288 3.78 1.98 -23.45
C ASP A 288 3.13 0.65 -23.01
N TYR A 289 2.53 0.64 -21.85
CA TYR A 289 1.90 -0.53 -21.23
C TYR A 289 0.50 -0.21 -20.70
N ARG A 290 -0.21 -1.26 -20.35
CA ARG A 290 -1.48 -1.18 -19.60
C ARG A 290 -1.60 -2.34 -18.62
N MET A 291 -2.29 -2.11 -17.52
CA MET A 291 -2.60 -3.13 -16.53
C MET A 291 -3.87 -3.90 -16.91
N ILE A 292 -3.80 -5.21 -16.76
CA ILE A 292 -4.96 -6.12 -16.89
C ILE A 292 -5.05 -7.03 -15.66
N GLY A 293 -6.26 -7.52 -15.39
CA GLY A 293 -6.47 -8.62 -14.46
C GLY A 293 -6.45 -9.96 -15.19
N LEU A 294 -5.86 -10.99 -14.58
CA LEU A 294 -5.85 -12.36 -15.10
C LEU A 294 -6.39 -13.35 -14.07
N GLN A 295 -7.08 -14.37 -14.55
CA GLN A 295 -7.45 -15.56 -13.79
C GLN A 295 -6.93 -16.79 -14.50
N LEU A 296 -6.33 -17.72 -13.74
CA LEU A 296 -5.80 -18.97 -14.27
C LEU A 296 -6.92 -20.01 -14.45
N ASP A 297 -6.97 -20.68 -15.60
CA ASP A 297 -7.99 -21.70 -15.91
C ASP A 297 -7.60 -23.10 -15.47
N GLY A 298 -6.51 -23.26 -14.76
CA GLY A 298 -5.98 -24.56 -14.38
C GLY A 298 -5.35 -24.59 -13.00
N LYS A 299 -4.67 -25.71 -12.71
CA LYS A 299 -3.90 -25.85 -11.47
C LYS A 299 -2.60 -25.07 -11.56
N GLY A 300 -2.32 -24.27 -10.57
CA GLY A 300 -1.10 -23.47 -10.47
C GLY A 300 -1.29 -22.24 -9.62
N VAL A 301 -0.23 -21.49 -9.45
CA VAL A 301 -0.25 -20.19 -8.78
C VAL A 301 0.47 -19.19 -9.65
N LEU A 302 -0.22 -18.12 -10.01
CA LEU A 302 0.36 -16.97 -10.69
C LEU A 302 1.31 -16.24 -9.75
N ARG A 303 2.46 -15.80 -10.29
CA ARG A 303 3.53 -15.12 -9.57
C ARG A 303 4.11 -14.00 -10.41
N GLY A 304 4.70 -13.00 -9.79
CA GLY A 304 5.45 -11.96 -10.50
C GLY A 304 6.48 -12.52 -11.47
N HIS A 305 6.72 -11.79 -12.56
CA HIS A 305 7.66 -12.08 -13.64
C HIS A 305 7.34 -13.30 -14.52
N GLN A 306 6.16 -13.90 -14.38
CA GLN A 306 5.70 -14.90 -15.33
C GLN A 306 5.24 -14.23 -16.62
N ARG A 307 5.74 -14.69 -17.76
CA ARG A 307 5.43 -14.12 -19.08
C ARG A 307 4.01 -14.44 -19.51
N ILE A 308 3.37 -13.47 -20.17
CA ILE A 308 2.06 -13.62 -20.79
C ILE A 308 2.28 -13.84 -22.28
N ILE A 309 1.71 -14.92 -22.78
CA ILE A 309 1.88 -15.38 -24.16
C ILE A 309 0.56 -15.31 -24.91
N VAL A 310 0.56 -14.62 -26.03
CA VAL A 310 -0.54 -14.53 -26.99
C VAL A 310 0.01 -14.85 -28.38
N ASN A 311 -0.60 -15.78 -29.10
CA ASN A 311 -0.14 -16.20 -30.44
C ASN A 311 1.35 -16.59 -30.50
N ASN A 312 1.85 -17.26 -29.44
CA ASN A 312 3.27 -17.66 -29.25
C ASN A 312 4.26 -16.48 -29.03
N GLU A 313 3.79 -15.28 -28.85
CA GLU A 313 4.61 -14.11 -28.56
C GLU A 313 4.41 -13.65 -27.10
N SER A 314 5.49 -13.21 -26.46
CA SER A 314 5.41 -12.59 -25.12
C SER A 314 4.89 -11.16 -25.27
N VAL A 315 3.74 -10.89 -24.68
CA VAL A 315 3.07 -9.57 -24.75
C VAL A 315 3.19 -8.77 -23.45
N GLY A 316 3.76 -9.34 -22.41
CA GLY A 316 3.92 -8.71 -21.11
C GLY A 316 4.23 -9.72 -20.01
N GLU A 317 4.10 -9.28 -18.78
CA GLU A 317 4.37 -10.09 -17.59
C GLU A 317 3.39 -9.85 -16.45
N ILE A 318 3.29 -10.82 -15.55
CA ILE A 318 2.60 -10.68 -14.28
C ILE A 318 3.44 -9.80 -13.37
N THR A 319 2.84 -8.78 -12.77
CA THR A 319 3.48 -7.93 -11.76
C THR A 319 3.18 -8.44 -10.36
N SER A 320 1.93 -8.80 -10.07
CA SER A 320 1.51 -9.41 -8.80
C SER A 320 0.59 -10.59 -9.05
N GLY A 321 0.83 -11.71 -8.38
CA GLY A 321 0.00 -12.91 -8.53
C GLY A 321 -0.09 -13.72 -7.25
N THR A 322 -1.28 -14.28 -6.97
CA THR A 322 -1.53 -15.13 -5.79
C THR A 322 -2.67 -16.11 -6.05
N PHE A 323 -2.81 -17.08 -5.15
CA PHE A 323 -4.06 -17.82 -5.01
C PHE A 323 -5.03 -17.00 -4.15
N SER A 324 -6.20 -16.67 -4.69
CA SER A 324 -7.26 -15.95 -3.99
C SER A 324 -8.04 -16.90 -3.07
N PRO A 325 -8.02 -16.70 -1.74
CA PRO A 325 -8.84 -17.50 -0.83
C PRO A 325 -10.33 -17.27 -1.01
N SER A 326 -10.78 -16.05 -1.38
CA SER A 326 -12.19 -15.73 -1.58
C SER A 326 -12.77 -16.32 -2.86
N LEU A 327 -11.97 -16.44 -3.93
CA LEU A 327 -12.41 -16.89 -5.24
C LEU A 327 -12.00 -18.34 -5.53
N GLU A 328 -11.17 -18.94 -4.67
CA GLU A 328 -10.62 -20.31 -4.81
C GLU A 328 -9.90 -20.56 -6.15
N CYS A 329 -9.34 -19.53 -6.74
CA CYS A 329 -8.59 -19.58 -8.00
C CYS A 329 -7.35 -18.68 -7.93
N SER A 330 -6.44 -18.86 -8.90
CA SER A 330 -5.27 -17.99 -8.99
C SER A 330 -5.56 -16.76 -9.83
N ILE A 331 -5.25 -15.58 -9.27
CA ILE A 331 -5.47 -14.26 -9.88
C ILE A 331 -4.16 -13.50 -9.98
N ALA A 332 -4.09 -12.55 -10.91
CA ALA A 332 -2.93 -11.69 -11.06
C ALA A 332 -3.27 -10.31 -11.64
N LEU A 333 -2.53 -9.30 -11.22
CA LEU A 333 -2.32 -8.08 -11.99
C LEU A 333 -1.16 -8.30 -12.95
N ALA A 334 -1.28 -7.79 -14.15
CA ALA A 334 -0.31 -8.00 -15.20
C ALA A 334 -0.16 -6.76 -16.07
N ARG A 335 1.08 -6.46 -16.47
CA ARG A 335 1.42 -5.36 -17.34
C ARG A 335 1.68 -5.91 -18.75
N VAL A 336 0.92 -5.42 -19.72
CA VAL A 336 1.04 -5.83 -21.13
C VAL A 336 1.29 -4.63 -22.02
N HIS A 337 2.01 -4.82 -23.14
CA HIS A 337 2.24 -3.76 -24.12
C HIS A 337 0.92 -3.15 -24.61
N SER A 338 0.84 -1.83 -24.71
CA SER A 338 -0.37 -1.11 -25.15
C SER A 338 -0.80 -1.47 -26.56
N SER A 339 0.15 -1.92 -27.42
CA SER A 339 -0.14 -2.43 -28.75
C SER A 339 -0.90 -3.76 -28.76
N CYS A 340 -0.88 -4.52 -27.66
CA CYS A 340 -1.62 -5.76 -27.51
C CYS A 340 -3.05 -5.45 -27.07
N THR A 341 -4.02 -5.60 -27.97
CA THR A 341 -5.44 -5.39 -27.68
C THR A 341 -6.04 -6.66 -27.08
N LEU A 342 -6.11 -6.71 -25.73
CA LEU A 342 -6.80 -7.76 -25.00
C LEU A 342 -8.06 -7.19 -24.36
N ALA A 343 -9.20 -7.84 -24.56
CA ALA A 343 -10.47 -7.54 -23.92
C ALA A 343 -10.71 -8.48 -22.72
N VAL A 344 -11.68 -8.14 -21.90
CA VAL A 344 -12.19 -9.08 -20.87
C VAL A 344 -12.71 -10.34 -21.57
N ASP A 345 -12.46 -11.50 -20.97
CA ASP A 345 -12.74 -12.86 -21.46
C ASP A 345 -11.82 -13.36 -22.60
N ASP A 346 -10.85 -12.55 -23.06
CA ASP A 346 -9.84 -13.04 -24.00
C ASP A 346 -8.92 -14.06 -23.34
N ASN A 347 -8.64 -15.13 -24.07
CA ASN A 347 -7.74 -16.21 -23.64
C ASN A 347 -6.27 -15.83 -23.88
N VAL A 348 -5.46 -16.11 -22.91
CA VAL A 348 -4.00 -15.96 -22.95
C VAL A 348 -3.35 -17.22 -22.35
N HIS A 349 -2.05 -17.34 -22.45
CA HIS A 349 -1.29 -18.35 -21.72
C HIS A 349 -0.30 -17.65 -20.79
N VAL A 350 -0.08 -18.24 -19.62
CA VAL A 350 0.97 -17.82 -18.70
C VAL A 350 2.05 -18.88 -18.67
N GLU A 351 3.30 -18.46 -18.82
CA GLU A 351 4.42 -19.38 -18.77
C GLU A 351 4.80 -19.67 -17.31
N ILE A 352 4.50 -20.91 -16.88
CA ILE A 352 4.81 -21.42 -15.55
C ILE A 352 5.76 -22.62 -15.70
N ARG A 353 7.01 -22.50 -15.22
CA ARG A 353 8.01 -23.58 -15.31
C ARG A 353 8.12 -24.18 -16.72
N GLN A 354 8.26 -23.32 -17.74
CA GLN A 354 8.37 -23.68 -19.16
C GLN A 354 7.12 -24.35 -19.78
N ARG A 355 5.98 -24.25 -19.11
CA ARG A 355 4.68 -24.71 -19.63
C ARG A 355 3.77 -23.52 -19.82
N GLN A 356 3.06 -23.50 -20.91
CA GLN A 356 2.01 -22.50 -21.17
C GLN A 356 0.70 -23.01 -20.55
N ILE A 357 0.26 -22.35 -19.49
CA ILE A 357 -0.99 -22.68 -18.79
C ILE A 357 -2.06 -21.69 -19.23
N PRO A 358 -3.25 -22.16 -19.62
CA PRO A 358 -4.35 -21.28 -20.01
C PRO A 358 -4.78 -20.33 -18.87
N ALA A 359 -5.08 -19.11 -19.25
CA ALA A 359 -5.65 -18.07 -18.39
C ALA A 359 -6.53 -17.17 -19.23
N HIS A 360 -7.38 -16.40 -18.61
CA HIS A 360 -8.18 -15.39 -19.32
C HIS A 360 -8.13 -14.04 -18.63
N VAL A 361 -8.42 -13.00 -19.41
CA VAL A 361 -8.47 -11.61 -18.92
C VAL A 361 -9.75 -11.39 -18.15
N VAL A 362 -9.63 -10.84 -16.93
CA VAL A 362 -10.78 -10.53 -16.07
C VAL A 362 -10.77 -9.06 -15.65
N LYS A 363 -11.92 -8.55 -15.26
CA LYS A 363 -12.00 -7.22 -14.62
C LYS A 363 -11.41 -7.29 -13.22
N TYR A 364 -10.71 -6.22 -12.82
CA TYR A 364 -10.36 -6.01 -11.41
C TYR A 364 -10.99 -4.67 -10.93
N PRO A 365 -11.25 -4.49 -9.62
CA PRO A 365 -11.01 -5.43 -8.51
C PRO A 365 -11.64 -6.79 -8.73
N PHE A 366 -10.89 -7.86 -8.38
CA PHE A 366 -11.35 -9.24 -8.52
C PHE A 366 -12.45 -9.55 -7.51
N TRP A 367 -12.38 -8.93 -6.34
CA TRP A 367 -13.35 -9.05 -5.25
C TRP A 367 -13.83 -7.67 -4.81
N ARG A 368 -15.08 -7.58 -4.43
CA ARG A 368 -15.69 -6.35 -3.89
C ARG A 368 -16.55 -6.69 -2.70
N ALA A 369 -16.45 -5.89 -1.62
CA ALA A 369 -17.36 -5.99 -0.49
C ALA A 369 -18.82 -5.86 -0.94
N LYS A 370 -19.68 -6.73 -0.44
CA LYS A 370 -21.14 -6.61 -0.65
C LYS A 370 -21.58 -5.32 0.04
N LYS A 371 -22.33 -4.49 -0.69
CA LYS A 371 -22.91 -3.24 -0.14
C LYS A 371 -24.04 -3.54 0.84
#